data_c1e4218fabbeb36575aef5c6a4ee2e54
#
_entry.id   c1e4218fabbeb36575aef5c6a4ee2e54
#
_cell.length_a   1.000
_cell.length_b   1.000
_cell.length_c   1.000
_cell.angle_alpha   90.00
_cell.angle_beta   90.00
_cell.angle_gamma   90.00
#
_symmetry.space_group_name_H-M   'P 1'
#
loop_
_entity.id
_entity.type
_entity.pdbx_description
1 polymer ?
#
loop_
_entity_poly.entity_id
_entity_poly.type
_entity_poly.pdbx_seq_one_letter_code
_entity_poly.pdbx_strand_id
1 'polypeptide(L)'
;MLKKDFWYDLPKELIAQEPADPRDAARLMVLDRKNDKILHSVFHELPHYLEKGDLLVVNNSKVLPARLMGTKVPTGAVCELLLLRQVKGDTWECLARPGKRMQPGTKVEFGDGSLTAVVDETLPDGNKHVTFTYDTETLYEKLDEFGKMPLPPYITKQLEDQSQYQTVYAKELGSAAAPTAGLHFTPQLMDTIRSRGVNIAEVTLHVGLGTFRPVNEEDIEDHQMHSEWYSVSEETAKLINETRAAGHRVIAVGTTSCRTLEAVWDRYGKIVPCSGNTSIFIYPGIELHAIDGLITNFHLPESTLIMLIAAFYGYDKTMAAYKTAVEQKYRFFSFGDAMFIR
;
A
#
# COMPACT_ATOMS: atom_id res chain seq x y z
N MET A 1 4.83 21.30 -12.10
CA MET A 1 4.80 21.66 -10.63
C MET A 1 6.04 21.14 -9.97
N LEU A 2 6.49 21.83 -8.91
CA LEU A 2 7.67 21.40 -8.19
C LEU A 2 7.32 20.53 -6.99
N LYS A 3 8.18 19.59 -6.67
CA LYS A 3 8.04 18.71 -5.50
C LYS A 3 7.80 19.50 -4.21
N LYS A 4 8.55 20.60 -4.00
CA LYS A 4 8.43 21.49 -2.83
C LYS A 4 7.05 22.14 -2.68
N ASP A 5 6.25 22.21 -3.74
CA ASP A 5 4.88 22.75 -3.68
C ASP A 5 3.99 21.87 -2.79
N PHE A 6 4.33 20.59 -2.64
CA PHE A 6 3.64 19.60 -1.79
C PHE A 6 4.24 19.48 -0.40
N TRP A 7 5.11 20.42 -0.02
CA TRP A 7 5.67 20.46 1.31
C TRP A 7 4.69 21.06 2.33
N TYR A 8 4.62 20.46 3.49
CA TYR A 8 3.95 20.99 4.68
C TYR A 8 4.73 20.56 5.93
N ASP A 9 4.63 21.33 7.00
CA ASP A 9 5.29 21.01 8.26
C ASP A 9 4.54 19.87 8.96
N LEU A 10 5.20 18.72 9.07
CA LEU A 10 4.66 17.53 9.75
C LEU A 10 5.47 17.25 11.01
N PRO A 11 4.92 17.55 12.22
CA PRO A 11 5.54 17.15 13.46
C PRO A 11 5.72 15.64 13.55
N LYS A 12 6.91 15.19 13.95
CA LYS A 12 7.26 13.75 14.01
C LYS A 12 6.36 12.95 14.94
N GLU A 13 5.89 13.57 16.01
CA GLU A 13 4.97 12.98 16.99
C GLU A 13 3.59 12.64 16.42
N LEU A 14 3.21 13.21 15.28
CA LEU A 14 1.97 12.87 14.59
C LEU A 14 2.10 11.62 13.72
N ILE A 15 3.31 11.11 13.49
CA ILE A 15 3.54 9.87 12.74
C ILE A 15 3.19 8.68 13.63
N ALA A 16 2.10 8.00 13.34
CA ALA A 16 1.62 6.89 14.15
C ALA A 16 2.57 5.70 14.12
N GLN A 17 2.91 5.16 15.29
CA GLN A 17 3.77 3.99 15.44
C GLN A 17 2.97 2.70 15.64
N GLU A 18 1.69 2.81 15.98
CA GLU A 18 0.76 1.73 16.25
C GLU A 18 -0.62 2.05 15.68
N PRO A 19 -1.39 1.03 15.25
CA PRO A 19 -2.78 1.24 14.83
C PRO A 19 -3.65 1.72 15.98
N ALA A 20 -4.82 2.26 15.66
CA ALA A 20 -5.88 2.42 16.65
C ALA A 20 -6.37 1.05 17.13
N ASP A 21 -6.85 0.97 18.37
CA ASP A 21 -7.48 -0.22 18.94
C ASP A 21 -8.85 0.15 19.55
N PRO A 22 -9.96 -0.37 18.98
CA PRO A 22 -10.04 -1.13 17.74
C PRO A 22 -9.63 -0.30 16.50
N ARG A 23 -9.30 -1.00 15.39
CA ARG A 23 -8.78 -0.36 14.15
C ARG A 23 -9.68 0.73 13.60
N ASP A 24 -10.99 0.54 13.68
CA ASP A 24 -12.03 1.46 13.22
C ASP A 24 -12.33 2.61 14.19
N ALA A 25 -11.63 2.67 15.34
CA ALA A 25 -11.61 3.84 16.21
C ALA A 25 -10.66 4.96 15.71
N ALA A 26 -9.93 4.75 14.62
CA ALA A 26 -9.16 5.81 13.97
C ALA A 26 -10.08 6.98 13.58
N ARG A 27 -9.56 8.21 13.61
CA ARG A 27 -10.32 9.37 13.16
C ARG A 27 -10.51 9.34 11.64
N LEU A 28 -11.62 9.94 11.19
CA LEU A 28 -11.97 10.08 9.78
C LEU A 28 -12.20 11.55 9.45
N MET A 29 -11.41 12.10 8.53
CA MET A 29 -11.67 13.39 7.92
C MET A 29 -12.48 13.19 6.65
N VAL A 30 -13.71 13.68 6.59
CA VAL A 30 -14.55 13.60 5.39
C VAL A 30 -14.46 14.92 4.63
N LEU A 31 -13.99 14.82 3.38
CA LEU A 31 -13.81 15.94 2.45
C LEU A 31 -14.97 15.90 1.44
N ASP A 32 -15.97 16.75 1.66
CA ASP A 32 -17.15 16.84 0.80
C ASP A 32 -16.85 17.81 -0.37
N ARG A 33 -16.59 17.25 -1.56
CA ARG A 33 -16.25 18.01 -2.76
C ARG A 33 -17.40 18.90 -3.27
N LYS A 34 -18.66 18.45 -3.08
CA LYS A 34 -19.83 19.17 -3.56
C LYS A 34 -20.14 20.41 -2.74
N ASN A 35 -19.96 20.29 -1.41
CA ASN A 35 -20.32 21.34 -0.47
C ASN A 35 -19.10 22.15 0.01
N ASP A 36 -17.90 21.76 -0.41
CA ASP A 36 -16.61 22.34 0.00
C ASP A 36 -16.45 22.38 1.53
N LYS A 37 -16.74 21.23 2.17
CA LYS A 37 -16.74 21.11 3.63
C LYS A 37 -15.78 20.04 4.11
N ILE A 38 -15.14 20.32 5.23
CA ILE A 38 -14.36 19.35 6.02
C ILE A 38 -15.20 18.96 7.22
N LEU A 39 -15.46 17.66 7.39
CA LEU A 39 -16.14 17.10 8.55
C LEU A 39 -15.17 16.20 9.31
N HIS A 40 -15.26 16.24 10.63
CA HIS A 40 -14.45 15.39 11.51
C HIS A 40 -15.32 14.30 12.10
N SER A 41 -14.88 13.05 11.96
CA SER A 41 -15.61 11.86 12.35
C SER A 41 -14.64 10.78 12.87
N VAL A 42 -15.15 9.56 13.03
CA VAL A 42 -14.41 8.35 13.37
C VAL A 42 -14.68 7.30 12.31
N PHE A 43 -13.73 6.39 12.05
CA PHE A 43 -13.80 5.48 10.90
C PHE A 43 -14.99 4.52 10.97
N HIS A 44 -15.41 4.07 12.16
CA HIS A 44 -16.61 3.23 12.31
C HIS A 44 -17.91 3.93 11.88
N GLU A 45 -17.91 5.26 11.75
CA GLU A 45 -19.03 6.04 11.21
C GLU A 45 -19.05 6.11 9.67
N LEU A 46 -18.07 5.51 9.00
CA LEU A 46 -17.97 5.48 7.53
C LEU A 46 -19.30 5.07 6.85
N PRO A 47 -20.06 4.07 7.37
CA PRO A 47 -21.33 3.68 6.76
C PRO A 47 -22.39 4.81 6.65
N HIS A 48 -22.28 5.88 7.44
CA HIS A 48 -23.19 7.03 7.36
C HIS A 48 -22.88 7.98 6.18
N TYR A 49 -21.68 7.84 5.60
CA TYR A 49 -21.23 8.63 4.46
C TYR A 49 -21.35 7.87 3.13
N LEU A 50 -21.76 6.60 3.19
CA LEU A 50 -22.01 5.73 2.05
C LEU A 50 -23.50 5.67 1.74
N GLU A 51 -23.83 5.43 0.48
CA GLU A 51 -25.19 5.32 -0.01
C GLU A 51 -25.46 3.90 -0.52
N LYS A 52 -26.72 3.46 -0.44
CA LYS A 52 -27.12 2.15 -1.00
C LYS A 52 -26.80 2.12 -2.50
N GLY A 53 -26.14 1.07 -2.94
CA GLY A 53 -25.68 0.89 -4.32
C GLY A 53 -24.22 1.31 -4.56
N ASP A 54 -23.60 2.06 -3.63
CA ASP A 54 -22.17 2.35 -3.71
C ASP A 54 -21.33 1.06 -3.76
N LEU A 55 -20.16 1.15 -4.36
CA LEU A 55 -19.20 0.07 -4.42
C LEU A 55 -17.87 0.53 -3.80
N LEU A 56 -17.42 -0.15 -2.76
CA LEU A 56 -16.05 -0.04 -2.27
C LEU A 56 -15.14 -1.00 -3.04
N VAL A 57 -14.04 -0.51 -3.58
CA VAL A 57 -13.01 -1.34 -4.23
C VAL A 57 -11.78 -1.37 -3.35
N VAL A 58 -11.46 -2.56 -2.82
CA VAL A 58 -10.36 -2.81 -1.89
C VAL A 58 -9.22 -3.56 -2.56
N ASN A 59 -7.99 -3.35 -2.09
CA ASN A 59 -6.83 -4.11 -2.55
C ASN A 59 -6.61 -5.32 -1.61
N ASN A 60 -6.81 -6.54 -2.11
CA ASN A 60 -6.72 -7.78 -1.35
C ASN A 60 -5.31 -8.37 -1.26
N SER A 61 -4.27 -7.63 -1.68
CA SER A 61 -2.90 -8.11 -1.58
C SER A 61 -2.49 -8.39 -0.13
N LYS A 62 -1.78 -9.49 0.05
CA LYS A 62 -1.25 -9.95 1.35
C LYS A 62 0.24 -9.71 1.42
N VAL A 63 0.69 -9.08 2.50
CA VAL A 63 2.11 -8.83 2.75
C VAL A 63 2.79 -10.13 3.12
N LEU A 64 3.93 -10.38 2.48
CA LEU A 64 4.83 -11.46 2.87
C LEU A 64 5.65 -11.03 4.08
N PRO A 65 5.90 -11.92 5.06
CA PRO A 65 6.91 -11.70 6.09
C PRO A 65 8.30 -11.82 5.46
N ALA A 66 8.58 -10.92 4.54
CA ALA A 66 9.68 -10.99 3.57
C ALA A 66 11.05 -10.61 4.14
N ARG A 67 11.13 -10.19 5.41
CA ARG A 67 12.38 -9.79 6.07
C ARG A 67 12.94 -10.95 6.85
N LEU A 68 14.05 -11.51 6.37
CA LEU A 68 14.75 -12.64 6.98
C LEU A 68 16.04 -12.17 7.65
N MET A 69 16.23 -12.52 8.93
CA MET A 69 17.47 -12.32 9.66
C MET A 69 18.23 -13.64 9.70
N GLY A 70 19.44 -13.66 9.17
CA GLY A 70 20.26 -14.86 9.07
C GLY A 70 21.73 -14.63 9.42
N THR A 71 22.49 -15.69 9.33
CA THR A 71 23.95 -15.70 9.56
C THR A 71 24.69 -16.22 8.36
N LYS A 72 25.79 -15.56 8.04
CA LYS A 72 26.66 -15.96 6.92
C LYS A 72 27.49 -17.18 7.30
N VAL A 73 27.54 -18.15 6.40
CA VAL A 73 28.41 -19.32 6.57
C VAL A 73 29.74 -19.10 5.81
N PRO A 74 30.92 -19.40 6.40
CA PRO A 74 31.14 -19.94 7.75
C PRO A 74 31.39 -18.87 8.84
N THR A 75 31.23 -17.57 8.53
CA THR A 75 31.73 -16.49 9.41
C THR A 75 30.83 -16.22 10.63
N GLY A 76 29.59 -16.69 10.65
CA GLY A 76 28.61 -16.38 11.69
C GLY A 76 28.13 -14.91 11.73
N ALA A 77 28.55 -14.08 10.75
CA ALA A 77 28.18 -12.68 10.72
C ALA A 77 26.70 -12.50 10.40
N VAL A 78 25.99 -11.72 11.23
CA VAL A 78 24.56 -11.42 11.05
C VAL A 78 24.34 -10.65 9.76
N CYS A 79 23.30 -11.02 9.03
CA CYS A 79 22.85 -10.34 7.81
C CYS A 79 21.31 -10.34 7.72
N GLU A 80 20.80 -9.46 6.90
CA GLU A 80 19.39 -9.34 6.56
C GLU A 80 19.21 -9.54 5.06
N LEU A 81 18.21 -10.34 4.69
CA LEU A 81 17.67 -10.39 3.34
C LEU A 81 16.21 -9.94 3.40
N LEU A 82 15.85 -9.01 2.51
CA LEU A 82 14.49 -8.57 2.31
C LEU A 82 14.05 -8.94 0.90
N LEU A 83 13.13 -9.89 0.78
CA LEU A 83 12.60 -10.35 -0.49
C LEU A 83 11.74 -9.26 -1.13
N LEU A 84 11.99 -8.97 -2.41
CA LEU A 84 11.29 -7.93 -3.17
C LEU A 84 10.31 -8.52 -4.17
N ARG A 85 10.78 -9.43 -5.01
CA ARG A 85 9.98 -10.14 -6.01
C ARG A 85 10.61 -11.47 -6.38
N GLN A 86 9.77 -12.43 -6.71
CA GLN A 86 10.21 -13.71 -7.27
C GLN A 86 10.68 -13.50 -8.72
N VAL A 87 11.86 -14.01 -9.04
CA VAL A 87 12.43 -13.94 -10.38
C VAL A 87 12.08 -15.20 -11.17
N LYS A 88 12.43 -16.37 -10.61
CA LYS A 88 12.14 -17.67 -11.21
C LYS A 88 12.37 -18.78 -10.19
N GLY A 89 11.39 -19.70 -10.04
CA GLY A 89 11.51 -20.79 -9.05
C GLY A 89 11.82 -20.24 -7.67
N ASP A 90 12.87 -20.73 -7.04
CA ASP A 90 13.27 -20.30 -5.69
C ASP A 90 14.25 -19.12 -5.68
N THR A 91 14.48 -18.51 -6.83
CA THR A 91 15.33 -17.31 -6.96
C THR A 91 14.50 -16.05 -6.82
N TRP A 92 14.90 -15.20 -5.90
CA TRP A 92 14.27 -13.92 -5.58
C TRP A 92 15.24 -12.76 -5.73
N GLU A 93 14.71 -11.63 -6.16
CA GLU A 93 15.41 -10.35 -6.01
C GLU A 93 15.25 -9.90 -4.57
N CYS A 94 16.37 -9.57 -3.92
CA CYS A 94 16.43 -9.20 -2.51
C CYS A 94 17.26 -7.95 -2.28
N LEU A 95 16.85 -7.12 -1.30
CA LEU A 95 17.78 -6.20 -0.65
C LEU A 95 18.57 -6.99 0.40
N ALA A 96 19.89 -6.75 0.46
CA ALA A 96 20.78 -7.40 1.43
C ALA A 96 21.46 -6.36 2.33
N ARG A 97 21.56 -6.65 3.62
CA ARG A 97 22.32 -5.85 4.59
C ARG A 97 23.27 -6.75 5.40
N PRO A 98 24.57 -6.37 5.46
CA PRO A 98 25.25 -5.26 4.79
C PRO A 98 25.51 -5.59 3.30
N GLY A 99 24.96 -4.76 2.38
CA GLY A 99 24.95 -5.05 0.93
C GLY A 99 26.33 -5.30 0.32
N LYS A 100 27.35 -4.50 0.68
CA LYS A 100 28.73 -4.65 0.18
C LYS A 100 29.41 -5.96 0.60
N ARG A 101 28.95 -6.62 1.66
CA ARG A 101 29.53 -7.88 2.17
C ARG A 101 28.75 -9.12 1.73
N MET A 102 27.66 -8.93 1.00
CA MET A 102 26.83 -9.99 0.44
C MET A 102 27.17 -10.15 -1.05
N GLN A 103 28.32 -10.76 -1.31
CA GLN A 103 28.82 -10.97 -2.67
C GLN A 103 28.31 -12.30 -3.25
N PRO A 104 28.31 -12.48 -4.58
CA PRO A 104 27.98 -13.76 -5.19
C PRO A 104 28.75 -14.92 -4.56
N GLY A 105 28.05 -16.04 -4.32
CA GLY A 105 28.57 -17.21 -3.60
C GLY A 105 28.45 -17.14 -2.07
N THR A 106 28.00 -15.98 -1.50
CA THR A 106 27.75 -15.89 -0.05
C THR A 106 26.59 -16.81 0.32
N LYS A 107 26.83 -17.72 1.28
CA LYS A 107 25.82 -18.59 1.88
C LYS A 107 25.29 -18.00 3.18
N VAL A 108 23.96 -18.10 3.37
CA VAL A 108 23.28 -17.63 4.57
C VAL A 108 22.39 -18.76 5.11
N GLU A 109 22.37 -18.91 6.42
CA GLU A 109 21.47 -19.83 7.15
C GLU A 109 20.51 -19.03 8.02
N PHE A 110 19.26 -19.50 8.12
CA PHE A 110 18.20 -18.90 8.91
C PHE A 110 17.69 -19.89 9.94
N GLY A 111 17.38 -19.39 11.15
CA GLY A 111 16.81 -20.17 12.23
C GLY A 111 17.69 -21.37 12.61
N ASP A 112 17.14 -22.55 12.46
CA ASP A 112 17.78 -23.84 12.74
C ASP A 112 18.59 -24.43 11.57
N GLY A 113 18.69 -23.68 10.46
CA GLY A 113 19.36 -24.11 9.24
C GLY A 113 18.45 -24.85 8.23
N SER A 114 17.17 -25.03 8.54
CA SER A 114 16.18 -25.63 7.63
C SER A 114 15.81 -24.72 6.45
N LEU A 115 16.16 -23.43 6.52
CA LEU A 115 16.14 -22.46 5.43
C LEU A 115 17.56 -21.94 5.20
N THR A 116 18.02 -22.03 3.95
CA THR A 116 19.30 -21.49 3.53
C THR A 116 19.16 -20.66 2.26
N ALA A 117 20.14 -19.81 1.98
CA ALA A 117 20.18 -19.01 0.77
C ALA A 117 21.59 -18.84 0.23
N VAL A 118 21.70 -18.67 -1.08
CA VAL A 118 22.94 -18.34 -1.77
C VAL A 118 22.72 -17.09 -2.61
N VAL A 119 23.63 -16.14 -2.48
CA VAL A 119 23.66 -14.97 -3.37
C VAL A 119 24.21 -15.39 -4.72
N ASP A 120 23.40 -15.29 -5.78
CA ASP A 120 23.81 -15.68 -7.13
C ASP A 120 24.54 -14.54 -7.85
N GLU A 121 23.97 -13.34 -7.80
CA GLU A 121 24.55 -12.16 -8.46
C GLU A 121 24.17 -10.84 -7.74
N THR A 122 24.90 -9.79 -8.10
CA THR A 122 24.61 -8.42 -7.67
C THR A 122 24.13 -7.62 -8.87
N LEU A 123 22.96 -7.02 -8.75
CA LEU A 123 22.35 -6.19 -9.78
C LEU A 123 22.96 -4.77 -9.81
N PRO A 124 22.81 -4.01 -10.92
CA PRO A 124 23.37 -2.66 -11.05
C PRO A 124 22.88 -1.67 -9.99
N ASP A 125 21.65 -1.86 -9.48
CA ASP A 125 21.04 -1.03 -8.41
C ASP A 125 21.45 -1.46 -6.99
N GLY A 126 22.29 -2.51 -6.88
CA GLY A 126 22.79 -3.06 -5.63
C GLY A 126 21.93 -4.18 -5.02
N ASN A 127 20.75 -4.44 -5.57
CA ASN A 127 19.94 -5.60 -5.21
C ASN A 127 20.69 -6.91 -5.52
N LYS A 128 20.21 -8.01 -4.99
CA LYS A 128 20.80 -9.35 -5.16
C LYS A 128 19.76 -10.30 -5.74
N HIS A 129 20.18 -11.14 -6.68
CA HIS A 129 19.46 -12.39 -6.91
C HIS A 129 19.94 -13.41 -5.88
N VAL A 130 19.00 -14.06 -5.23
CA VAL A 130 19.27 -14.99 -4.14
C VAL A 130 18.39 -16.22 -4.33
N THR A 131 19.01 -17.40 -4.37
CA THR A 131 18.30 -18.67 -4.46
C THR A 131 18.18 -19.29 -3.08
N PHE A 132 16.95 -19.64 -2.69
CA PHE A 132 16.61 -20.25 -1.42
C PHE A 132 16.55 -21.79 -1.54
N THR A 133 16.92 -22.47 -0.46
CA THR A 133 16.76 -23.90 -0.29
C THR A 133 16.13 -24.17 1.06
N TYR A 134 15.10 -25.02 1.12
CA TYR A 134 14.27 -25.27 2.30
C TYR A 134 13.77 -26.71 2.29
N ASP A 135 13.29 -27.19 3.43
CA ASP A 135 12.81 -28.56 3.69
C ASP A 135 11.27 -28.69 3.70
N THR A 136 10.55 -27.62 3.36
CA THR A 136 9.08 -27.54 3.26
C THR A 136 8.62 -27.64 1.81
N GLU A 137 7.28 -27.71 1.56
CA GLU A 137 6.74 -27.71 0.20
C GLU A 137 6.95 -26.38 -0.51
N THR A 138 6.89 -25.27 0.23
CA THR A 138 7.01 -23.91 -0.30
C THR A 138 7.93 -23.03 0.56
N LEU A 139 8.56 -22.04 -0.07
CA LEU A 139 9.30 -21.00 0.65
C LEU A 139 8.40 -20.21 1.61
N TYR A 140 7.11 -20.05 1.28
CA TYR A 140 6.17 -19.28 2.09
C TYR A 140 6.00 -19.83 3.50
N GLU A 141 6.04 -21.16 3.67
CA GLU A 141 6.00 -21.78 5.00
C GLU A 141 7.20 -21.38 5.86
N LYS A 142 8.39 -21.31 5.25
CA LYS A 142 9.60 -20.83 5.93
C LYS A 142 9.59 -19.33 6.19
N LEU A 143 8.95 -18.55 5.31
CA LEU A 143 8.75 -17.11 5.57
C LEU A 143 7.80 -16.90 6.75
N ASP A 144 6.75 -17.71 6.89
CA ASP A 144 5.85 -17.63 8.04
C ASP A 144 6.57 -18.01 9.35
N GLU A 145 7.54 -18.94 9.30
CA GLU A 145 8.31 -19.40 10.47
C GLU A 145 9.41 -18.40 10.88
N PHE A 146 10.23 -17.93 9.94
CA PHE A 146 11.44 -17.13 10.22
C PHE A 146 11.33 -15.67 9.80
N GLY A 147 10.36 -15.34 8.98
CA GLY A 147 10.20 -14.01 8.41
C GLY A 147 9.58 -13.00 9.37
N LYS A 148 9.93 -11.75 9.15
CA LYS A 148 9.31 -10.61 9.83
C LYS A 148 8.61 -9.72 8.81
N MET A 149 7.50 -9.08 9.23
CA MET A 149 6.83 -8.09 8.40
C MET A 149 7.78 -6.95 8.03
N PRO A 150 7.88 -6.60 6.74
CA PRO A 150 8.70 -5.50 6.28
C PRO A 150 8.00 -4.17 6.55
N LEU A 151 8.01 -3.72 7.80
CA LEU A 151 7.43 -2.43 8.16
C LEU A 151 8.14 -1.28 7.43
N PRO A 152 7.41 -0.23 7.06
CA PRO A 152 7.98 0.99 6.52
C PRO A 152 9.02 1.60 7.45
N PRO A 153 10.04 2.32 6.93
CA PRO A 153 11.17 2.80 7.74
C PRO A 153 10.79 3.84 8.81
N TYR A 154 9.63 4.48 8.69
CA TYR A 154 9.13 5.43 9.68
C TYR A 154 8.43 4.77 10.87
N ILE A 155 8.12 3.49 10.79
CA ILE A 155 7.65 2.68 11.92
C ILE A 155 8.88 2.06 12.57
N THR A 156 9.28 2.60 13.70
CA THR A 156 10.46 2.16 14.47
C THR A 156 10.09 1.21 15.60
N LYS A 157 8.82 1.21 16.01
CA LYS A 157 8.31 0.30 17.03
C LYS A 157 8.08 -1.10 16.42
N GLN A 158 8.55 -2.13 17.09
CA GLN A 158 8.23 -3.51 16.71
C GLN A 158 6.78 -3.81 17.07
N LEU A 159 6.06 -4.42 16.13
CA LEU A 159 4.70 -4.91 16.39
C LEU A 159 4.78 -6.19 17.22
N GLU A 160 4.02 -6.26 18.30
CA GLU A 160 3.83 -7.48 19.07
C GLU A 160 3.04 -8.54 18.27
N ASP A 161 2.05 -8.07 17.51
CA ASP A 161 1.23 -8.87 16.59
C ASP A 161 1.45 -8.40 15.16
N GLN A 162 2.11 -9.23 14.34
CA GLN A 162 2.38 -8.93 12.93
C GLN A 162 1.10 -8.83 12.09
N SER A 163 -0.02 -9.42 12.53
CA SER A 163 -1.31 -9.33 11.84
C SER A 163 -1.87 -7.90 11.82
N GLN A 164 -1.38 -7.03 12.70
CA GLN A 164 -1.75 -5.61 12.70
C GLN A 164 -1.34 -4.87 11.41
N TYR A 165 -0.34 -5.39 10.67
CA TYR A 165 0.06 -4.86 9.37
C TYR A 165 -0.51 -5.66 8.19
N GLN A 166 -1.71 -6.23 8.36
CA GLN A 166 -2.50 -6.90 7.32
C GLN A 166 -3.95 -6.40 7.35
N THR A 167 -4.56 -6.29 6.17
CA THR A 167 -6.00 -6.04 6.08
C THR A 167 -6.79 -7.30 6.43
N VAL A 168 -8.03 -7.14 6.90
CA VAL A 168 -8.91 -8.29 7.24
C VAL A 168 -9.37 -9.08 6.01
N TYR A 169 -9.13 -8.55 4.82
CA TYR A 169 -9.47 -9.16 3.53
C TYR A 169 -8.24 -9.53 2.68
N ALA A 170 -7.04 -9.54 3.28
CA ALA A 170 -5.81 -9.92 2.59
C ALA A 170 -5.85 -11.39 2.15
N LYS A 171 -5.62 -11.66 0.86
CA LYS A 171 -5.68 -13.02 0.24
C LYS A 171 -4.47 -13.30 -0.63
N GLU A 172 -4.20 -12.41 -1.61
CA GLU A 172 -3.23 -12.63 -2.67
C GLU A 172 -1.81 -12.30 -2.19
N LEU A 173 -1.01 -13.34 -1.97
CA LEU A 173 0.39 -13.21 -1.54
C LEU A 173 1.26 -12.53 -2.60
N GLY A 174 2.21 -11.69 -2.20
CA GLY A 174 3.19 -11.10 -3.10
C GLY A 174 3.51 -9.62 -2.85
N SER A 175 2.84 -8.98 -1.91
CA SER A 175 3.06 -7.57 -1.58
C SER A 175 4.20 -7.40 -0.58
N ALA A 176 5.05 -6.40 -0.82
CA ALA A 176 6.10 -5.98 0.13
C ALA A 176 5.59 -4.96 1.17
N ALA A 177 4.39 -4.40 0.97
CA ALA A 177 3.75 -3.49 1.90
C ALA A 177 2.23 -3.66 1.91
N ALA A 178 1.59 -3.36 3.05
CA ALA A 178 0.13 -3.42 3.17
C ALA A 178 -0.56 -2.25 2.45
N PRO A 179 -1.76 -2.45 1.89
CA PRO A 179 -2.63 -1.36 1.44
C PRO A 179 -3.26 -0.69 2.66
N THR A 180 -2.52 0.26 3.25
CA THR A 180 -2.71 0.72 4.63
C THR A 180 -4.04 1.40 4.92
N ALA A 181 -4.70 1.99 3.92
CA ALA A 181 -6.08 2.51 4.08
C ALA A 181 -7.09 1.40 4.44
N GLY A 182 -6.79 0.17 4.08
CA GLY A 182 -7.59 -1.00 4.44
C GLY A 182 -7.41 -1.48 5.87
N LEU A 183 -6.37 -1.03 6.56
CA LEU A 183 -6.09 -1.44 7.94
C LEU A 183 -7.16 -0.96 8.93
N HIS A 184 -7.91 0.07 8.57
CA HIS A 184 -9.00 0.62 9.40
C HIS A 184 -10.24 -0.27 9.43
N PHE A 185 -10.40 -1.18 8.46
CA PHE A 185 -11.58 -2.04 8.40
C PHE A 185 -11.50 -3.18 9.41
N THR A 186 -12.63 -3.41 10.07
CA THR A 186 -12.88 -4.61 10.87
C THR A 186 -13.90 -5.49 10.13
N PRO A 187 -13.96 -6.81 10.40
CA PRO A 187 -15.00 -7.67 9.82
C PRO A 187 -16.40 -7.14 10.12
N GLN A 188 -16.66 -6.66 11.34
CA GLN A 188 -17.93 -6.12 11.79
C GLN A 188 -18.33 -4.86 11.01
N LEU A 189 -17.36 -3.96 10.75
CA LEU A 189 -17.62 -2.77 9.94
C LEU A 189 -17.96 -3.14 8.50
N MET A 190 -17.24 -4.11 7.91
CA MET A 190 -17.53 -4.59 6.55
C MET A 190 -18.93 -5.21 6.46
N ASP A 191 -19.36 -5.98 7.45
CA ASP A 191 -20.71 -6.54 7.50
C ASP A 191 -21.78 -5.45 7.66
N THR A 192 -21.51 -4.43 8.47
CA THR A 192 -22.38 -3.26 8.60
C THR A 192 -22.52 -2.52 7.27
N ILE A 193 -21.43 -2.32 6.54
CA ILE A 193 -21.43 -1.68 5.21
C ILE A 193 -22.29 -2.50 4.23
N ARG A 194 -22.07 -3.82 4.16
CA ARG A 194 -22.86 -4.71 3.29
C ARG A 194 -24.35 -4.70 3.64
N SER A 195 -24.69 -4.69 4.94
CA SER A 195 -26.08 -4.67 5.40
C SER A 195 -26.83 -3.42 4.97
N ARG A 196 -26.14 -2.32 4.69
CA ARG A 196 -26.69 -1.08 4.14
C ARG A 196 -26.87 -1.09 2.62
N GLY A 197 -26.55 -2.21 1.97
CA GLY A 197 -26.65 -2.36 0.51
C GLY A 197 -25.49 -1.71 -0.25
N VAL A 198 -24.33 -1.55 0.38
CA VAL A 198 -23.08 -1.15 -0.23
C VAL A 198 -22.30 -2.42 -0.60
N ASN A 199 -21.86 -2.51 -1.86
CA ASN A 199 -21.08 -3.63 -2.35
C ASN A 199 -19.59 -3.44 -2.05
N ILE A 200 -18.84 -4.55 -1.98
CA ILE A 200 -17.39 -4.55 -1.83
C ILE A 200 -16.81 -5.47 -2.90
N ALA A 201 -15.91 -4.93 -3.73
CA ALA A 201 -15.16 -5.67 -4.74
C ALA A 201 -13.67 -5.63 -4.44
N GLU A 202 -12.94 -6.59 -4.95
CA GLU A 202 -11.51 -6.75 -4.70
C GLU A 202 -10.72 -6.57 -6.00
N VAL A 203 -9.63 -5.83 -5.91
CA VAL A 203 -8.56 -5.81 -6.91
C VAL A 203 -7.26 -6.27 -6.22
N THR A 204 -6.28 -6.68 -7.00
CA THR A 204 -4.95 -6.98 -6.49
C THR A 204 -3.95 -6.00 -7.06
N LEU A 205 -3.13 -5.38 -6.22
CA LEU A 205 -1.92 -4.68 -6.62
C LEU A 205 -0.83 -5.03 -5.61
N HIS A 206 0.25 -5.62 -6.07
CA HIS A 206 1.39 -5.93 -5.22
C HIS A 206 2.26 -4.70 -5.04
N VAL A 207 2.16 -4.10 -3.85
CA VAL A 207 2.90 -2.90 -3.49
C VAL A 207 4.39 -3.22 -3.35
N GLY A 208 5.21 -2.57 -4.16
CA GLY A 208 6.66 -2.66 -4.06
C GLY A 208 7.24 -1.71 -3.01
N LEU A 209 8.47 -1.99 -2.55
CA LEU A 209 9.19 -1.10 -1.61
C LEU A 209 9.51 0.28 -2.21
N GLY A 210 9.40 0.43 -3.52
CA GLY A 210 9.55 1.72 -4.20
C GLY A 210 8.57 2.78 -3.70
N THR A 211 7.41 2.37 -3.17
CA THR A 211 6.41 3.28 -2.58
C THR A 211 6.97 4.09 -1.39
N PHE A 212 8.01 3.59 -0.74
CA PHE A 212 8.66 4.30 0.38
C PHE A 212 9.91 5.10 -0.04
N ARG A 213 10.26 5.09 -1.33
CA ARG A 213 11.38 5.90 -1.83
C ARG A 213 10.91 7.36 -1.96
N PRO A 214 11.72 8.33 -1.49
CA PRO A 214 11.40 9.74 -1.70
C PRO A 214 11.47 10.09 -3.19
N VAL A 215 10.66 11.05 -3.61
CA VAL A 215 10.82 11.70 -4.92
C VAL A 215 12.12 12.51 -4.88
N ASN A 216 13.01 12.25 -5.82
CA ASN A 216 14.29 12.94 -5.87
C ASN A 216 14.29 14.12 -6.86
N GLU A 217 13.45 14.05 -7.88
CA GLU A 217 13.31 15.03 -8.93
C GLU A 217 12.68 16.32 -8.37
N GLU A 218 13.15 17.49 -8.83
CA GLU A 218 12.58 18.78 -8.45
C GLU A 218 11.25 19.03 -9.18
N ASP A 219 11.19 18.74 -10.47
CA ASP A 219 9.95 18.75 -11.23
C ASP A 219 9.28 17.39 -11.12
N ILE A 220 8.02 17.38 -10.69
CA ILE A 220 7.29 16.14 -10.47
C ILE A 220 7.05 15.35 -11.77
N GLU A 221 7.00 16.03 -12.92
CA GLU A 221 6.77 15.41 -14.22
C GLU A 221 7.95 14.55 -14.69
N ASP A 222 9.15 14.81 -14.17
CA ASP A 222 10.37 14.01 -14.43
C ASP A 222 10.42 12.70 -13.62
N HIS A 223 9.54 12.57 -12.62
CA HIS A 223 9.55 11.40 -11.72
C HIS A 223 9.06 10.13 -12.43
N GLN A 224 9.85 9.08 -12.34
CA GLN A 224 9.50 7.76 -12.86
C GLN A 224 9.02 6.83 -11.73
N MET A 225 7.73 6.52 -11.77
CA MET A 225 7.16 5.53 -10.86
C MET A 225 7.70 4.13 -11.13
N HIS A 226 7.96 3.40 -10.08
CA HIS A 226 8.28 1.98 -10.17
C HIS A 226 7.08 1.17 -10.68
N SER A 227 7.40 0.05 -11.33
CA SER A 227 6.38 -0.85 -11.89
C SER A 227 5.84 -1.79 -10.82
N GLU A 228 4.52 -1.92 -10.72
CA GLU A 228 3.82 -2.82 -9.80
C GLU A 228 2.82 -3.68 -10.57
N TRP A 229 2.75 -4.96 -10.20
CA TRP A 229 1.81 -5.88 -10.81
C TRP A 229 0.40 -5.71 -10.22
N TYR A 230 -0.61 -5.74 -11.10
CA TYR A 230 -2.02 -5.65 -10.70
C TYR A 230 -2.88 -6.69 -11.42
N SER A 231 -4.06 -6.95 -10.85
CA SER A 231 -5.10 -7.78 -11.45
C SER A 231 -6.49 -7.27 -11.07
N VAL A 232 -7.40 -7.34 -12.06
CA VAL A 232 -8.83 -7.08 -11.91
C VAL A 232 -9.58 -8.29 -12.47
N SER A 233 -10.39 -8.94 -11.63
CA SER A 233 -11.17 -10.12 -12.02
C SER A 233 -12.38 -9.74 -12.91
N GLU A 234 -12.94 -10.73 -13.59
CA GLU A 234 -14.16 -10.55 -14.39
C GLU A 234 -15.34 -10.10 -13.51
N GLU A 235 -15.51 -10.71 -12.33
CA GLU A 235 -16.54 -10.36 -11.37
C GLU A 235 -16.43 -8.90 -10.91
N THR A 236 -15.22 -8.48 -10.53
CA THR A 236 -14.94 -7.09 -10.11
C THR A 236 -15.20 -6.11 -11.24
N ALA A 237 -14.71 -6.38 -12.45
CA ALA A 237 -14.92 -5.49 -13.59
C ALA A 237 -16.41 -5.35 -13.93
N LYS A 238 -17.16 -6.45 -13.91
CA LYS A 238 -18.61 -6.46 -14.13
C LYS A 238 -19.32 -5.61 -13.07
N LEU A 239 -19.03 -5.83 -11.79
CA LEU A 239 -19.68 -5.13 -10.68
C LEU A 239 -19.40 -3.61 -10.73
N ILE A 240 -18.18 -3.19 -11.05
CA ILE A 240 -17.83 -1.78 -11.25
C ILE A 240 -18.66 -1.16 -12.36
N ASN A 241 -18.74 -1.82 -13.52
CA ASN A 241 -19.49 -1.30 -14.67
C ASN A 241 -20.99 -1.24 -14.39
N GLU A 242 -21.57 -2.23 -13.72
CA GLU A 242 -22.98 -2.24 -13.30
C GLU A 242 -23.28 -1.12 -12.30
N THR A 243 -22.39 -0.91 -11.32
CA THR A 243 -22.50 0.18 -10.34
C THR A 243 -22.55 1.55 -11.05
N ARG A 244 -21.63 1.78 -11.98
CA ARG A 244 -21.58 3.03 -12.76
C ARG A 244 -22.79 3.21 -13.66
N ALA A 245 -23.23 2.15 -14.34
CA ALA A 245 -24.43 2.19 -15.18
C ALA A 245 -25.72 2.49 -14.40
N ALA A 246 -25.77 2.10 -13.13
CA ALA A 246 -26.86 2.40 -12.21
C ALA A 246 -26.77 3.82 -11.60
N GLY A 247 -25.71 4.60 -11.90
CA GLY A 247 -25.51 5.95 -11.39
C GLY A 247 -25.03 6.00 -9.94
N HIS A 248 -24.49 4.90 -9.42
CA HIS A 248 -23.88 4.81 -8.09
C HIS A 248 -22.37 5.05 -8.12
N ARG A 249 -21.80 5.31 -6.94
CA ARG A 249 -20.38 5.68 -6.82
C ARG A 249 -19.47 4.47 -6.71
N VAL A 250 -18.34 4.54 -7.40
CA VAL A 250 -17.19 3.64 -7.22
C VAL A 250 -16.16 4.34 -6.34
N ILE A 251 -15.92 3.79 -5.17
CA ILE A 251 -15.06 4.38 -4.13
C ILE A 251 -13.84 3.50 -3.94
N ALA A 252 -12.67 4.02 -4.27
CA ALA A 252 -11.42 3.30 -4.04
C ALA A 252 -11.01 3.36 -2.57
N VAL A 253 -10.64 2.21 -2.01
CA VAL A 253 -10.03 2.12 -0.69
C VAL A 253 -8.52 1.98 -0.86
N GLY A 254 -7.81 3.05 -0.57
CA GLY A 254 -6.37 3.21 -0.75
C GLY A 254 -5.97 3.71 -2.14
N THR A 255 -4.82 4.36 -2.17
CA THR A 255 -4.18 4.83 -3.41
C THR A 255 -3.81 3.68 -4.34
N THR A 256 -3.62 2.46 -3.81
CA THR A 256 -3.35 1.25 -4.60
C THR A 256 -4.57 0.82 -5.42
N SER A 257 -5.77 0.79 -4.83
CA SER A 257 -7.01 0.52 -5.56
C SER A 257 -7.29 1.60 -6.60
N CYS A 258 -7.09 2.88 -6.24
CA CYS A 258 -7.21 4.01 -7.15
C CYS A 258 -6.27 3.83 -8.36
N ARG A 259 -4.98 3.60 -8.13
CA ARG A 259 -3.98 3.42 -9.20
C ARG A 259 -4.28 2.22 -10.09
N THR A 260 -4.79 1.13 -9.53
CA THR A 260 -5.21 -0.04 -10.30
C THR A 260 -6.34 0.32 -11.26
N LEU A 261 -7.40 0.95 -10.76
CA LEU A 261 -8.57 1.28 -11.56
C LEU A 261 -8.24 2.33 -12.63
N GLU A 262 -7.47 3.37 -12.28
CA GLU A 262 -7.05 4.39 -13.23
C GLU A 262 -6.09 3.84 -14.29
N ALA A 263 -5.20 2.90 -13.94
CA ALA A 263 -4.32 2.24 -14.92
C ALA A 263 -5.12 1.39 -15.93
N VAL A 264 -6.18 0.72 -15.47
CA VAL A 264 -7.08 -0.02 -16.38
C VAL A 264 -7.85 0.95 -17.27
N TRP A 265 -8.36 2.05 -16.69
CA TRP A 265 -9.08 3.06 -17.46
C TRP A 265 -8.20 3.74 -18.51
N ASP A 266 -7.00 4.16 -18.13
CA ASP A 266 -6.02 4.78 -19.04
C ASP A 266 -5.73 3.87 -20.25
N ARG A 267 -5.60 2.58 -20.02
CA ARG A 267 -5.26 1.60 -21.05
C ARG A 267 -6.43 1.22 -21.97
N TYR A 268 -7.65 1.12 -21.42
CA TYR A 268 -8.79 0.53 -22.13
C TYR A 268 -10.00 1.47 -22.30
N GLY A 269 -10.00 2.66 -21.68
CA GLY A 269 -11.13 3.60 -21.67
C GLY A 269 -12.37 3.11 -20.92
N LYS A 270 -12.24 1.97 -20.20
CA LYS A 270 -13.29 1.33 -19.39
C LYS A 270 -12.66 0.32 -18.44
N ILE A 271 -13.40 -0.13 -17.45
CA ILE A 271 -12.93 -1.20 -16.57
C ILE A 271 -13.19 -2.56 -17.22
N VAL A 272 -12.12 -3.34 -17.38
CA VAL A 272 -12.16 -4.69 -17.96
C VAL A 272 -11.38 -5.67 -17.10
N PRO A 273 -11.70 -6.99 -17.16
CA PRO A 273 -10.87 -8.00 -16.53
C PRO A 273 -9.49 -8.03 -17.20
N CYS A 274 -8.45 -7.87 -16.42
CA CYS A 274 -7.07 -7.86 -16.92
C CYS A 274 -6.07 -8.04 -15.78
N SER A 275 -4.85 -8.36 -16.16
CA SER A 275 -3.67 -8.29 -15.29
C SER A 275 -2.49 -7.71 -16.05
N GLY A 276 -1.54 -7.16 -15.33
CA GLY A 276 -0.38 -6.54 -15.96
C GLY A 276 0.45 -5.75 -14.96
N ASN A 277 1.35 -4.95 -15.50
CA ASN A 277 2.16 -4.03 -14.70
C ASN A 277 1.73 -2.59 -14.98
N THR A 278 1.78 -1.76 -13.95
CA THR A 278 1.53 -0.33 -14.03
C THR A 278 2.65 0.46 -13.37
N SER A 279 3.04 1.54 -14.01
CA SER A 279 3.87 2.60 -13.44
C SER A 279 3.13 3.93 -13.46
N ILE A 280 1.79 3.90 -13.40
CA ILE A 280 0.96 5.10 -13.45
C ILE A 280 1.35 6.06 -12.32
N PHE A 281 1.61 7.30 -12.70
CA PHE A 281 1.86 8.40 -11.79
C PHE A 281 0.75 9.42 -11.93
N ILE A 282 0.01 9.63 -10.84
CA ILE A 282 -1.14 10.53 -10.80
C ILE A 282 -0.75 11.77 -9.99
N TYR A 283 -0.84 12.94 -10.63
CA TYR A 283 -0.50 14.24 -10.07
C TYR A 283 -1.43 15.32 -10.64
N PRO A 284 -1.49 16.54 -10.09
CA PRO A 284 -2.36 17.60 -10.58
C PRO A 284 -2.16 17.88 -12.08
N GLY A 285 -3.27 17.85 -12.82
CA GLY A 285 -3.31 17.89 -14.28
C GLY A 285 -3.72 16.58 -14.93
N ILE A 286 -3.62 15.45 -14.20
CA ILE A 286 -4.16 14.16 -14.61
C ILE A 286 -5.61 14.05 -14.11
N GLU A 287 -6.55 13.81 -15.03
CA GLU A 287 -7.95 13.55 -14.67
C GLU A 287 -8.14 12.09 -14.27
N LEU A 288 -8.87 11.88 -13.19
CA LEU A 288 -9.27 10.54 -12.74
C LEU A 288 -10.69 10.25 -13.24
N HIS A 289 -10.85 9.08 -13.85
CA HIS A 289 -12.10 8.68 -14.51
C HIS A 289 -12.74 7.43 -13.92
N ALA A 290 -11.96 6.62 -13.22
CA ALA A 290 -12.40 5.31 -12.76
C ALA A 290 -13.08 5.34 -11.38
N ILE A 291 -12.88 6.40 -10.59
CA ILE A 291 -13.38 6.50 -9.22
C ILE A 291 -14.19 7.77 -8.97
N ASP A 292 -15.18 7.68 -8.10
CA ASP A 292 -16.03 8.78 -7.65
C ASP A 292 -15.69 9.24 -6.22
N GLY A 293 -15.01 8.39 -5.45
CA GLY A 293 -14.55 8.66 -4.09
C GLY A 293 -13.25 7.94 -3.75
N LEU A 294 -12.55 8.44 -2.76
CA LEU A 294 -11.27 7.88 -2.31
C LEU A 294 -11.20 7.87 -0.78
N ILE A 295 -10.99 6.68 -0.19
CA ILE A 295 -10.65 6.51 1.22
C ILE A 295 -9.15 6.26 1.30
N THR A 296 -8.41 7.04 2.09
CA THR A 296 -6.95 6.92 2.15
C THR A 296 -6.42 7.41 3.51
N ASN A 297 -5.15 7.14 3.82
CA ASN A 297 -4.45 7.71 4.96
C ASN A 297 -3.95 9.14 4.66
N PHE A 298 -3.44 9.82 5.68
CA PHE A 298 -2.63 11.01 5.50
C PHE A 298 -1.20 10.63 5.09
N HIS A 299 -0.65 11.31 4.09
CA HIS A 299 0.62 10.96 3.45
C HIS A 299 1.74 11.96 3.76
N LEU A 300 3.00 11.57 3.51
CA LEU A 300 4.18 12.41 3.70
C LEU A 300 4.14 13.67 2.85
N PRO A 301 4.76 14.76 3.36
CA PRO A 301 5.14 15.88 2.52
C PRO A 301 5.95 15.40 1.31
N GLU A 302 5.76 16.04 0.17
CA GLU A 302 6.51 15.81 -1.06
C GLU A 302 6.44 14.36 -1.62
N SER A 303 5.48 13.55 -1.17
CA SER A 303 5.31 12.18 -1.66
C SER A 303 4.41 12.12 -2.91
N THR A 304 4.60 11.10 -3.73
CA THR A 304 3.71 10.81 -4.88
C THR A 304 2.25 10.62 -4.45
N LEU A 305 2.01 10.22 -3.20
CA LEU A 305 0.67 9.94 -2.68
C LEU A 305 -0.11 11.21 -2.34
N ILE A 306 0.52 12.26 -1.80
CA ILE A 306 -0.17 13.56 -1.64
C ILE A 306 -0.45 14.21 -2.99
N MET A 307 0.41 13.96 -4.00
CA MET A 307 0.20 14.44 -5.38
C MET A 307 -1.03 13.78 -6.01
N LEU A 308 -1.25 12.48 -5.80
CA LEU A 308 -2.46 11.78 -6.22
C LEU A 308 -3.72 12.38 -5.57
N ILE A 309 -3.67 12.65 -4.27
CA ILE A 309 -4.81 13.28 -3.58
C ILE A 309 -5.06 14.68 -4.17
N ALA A 310 -4.01 15.45 -4.42
CA ALA A 310 -4.13 16.78 -5.02
C ALA A 310 -4.68 16.75 -6.46
N ALA A 311 -4.41 15.69 -7.21
CA ALA A 311 -5.04 15.47 -8.53
C ALA A 311 -6.55 15.20 -8.38
N PHE A 312 -6.98 14.44 -7.37
CA PHE A 312 -8.38 14.05 -7.19
C PHE A 312 -9.24 15.12 -6.49
N TYR A 313 -8.67 15.81 -5.49
CA TYR A 313 -9.39 16.77 -4.65
C TYR A 313 -9.14 18.23 -5.03
N GLY A 314 -8.05 18.49 -5.75
CA GLY A 314 -7.52 19.83 -6.07
C GLY A 314 -6.38 20.22 -5.13
N TYR A 315 -5.36 20.88 -5.68
CA TYR A 315 -4.13 21.21 -4.95
C TYR A 315 -4.38 22.08 -3.72
N ASP A 316 -5.02 23.24 -3.87
CA ASP A 316 -5.25 24.18 -2.75
C ASP A 316 -6.08 23.55 -1.63
N LYS A 317 -7.14 22.81 -2.01
CA LYS A 317 -8.00 22.10 -1.05
C LYS A 317 -7.25 21.01 -0.31
N THR A 318 -6.38 20.27 -1.00
CA THR A 318 -5.54 19.24 -0.39
C THR A 318 -4.61 19.85 0.63
N MET A 319 -3.88 20.90 0.26
CA MET A 319 -2.94 21.56 1.19
C MET A 319 -3.66 22.16 2.40
N ALA A 320 -4.85 22.75 2.20
CA ALA A 320 -5.68 23.25 3.31
C ALA A 320 -6.17 22.12 4.24
N ALA A 321 -6.58 20.97 3.67
CA ALA A 321 -7.00 19.80 4.45
C ALA A 321 -5.83 19.23 5.29
N TYR A 322 -4.63 19.15 4.70
CA TYR A 322 -3.43 18.68 5.43
C TYR A 322 -3.00 19.64 6.54
N LYS A 323 -3.06 20.96 6.30
CA LYS A 323 -2.86 21.97 7.34
C LYS A 323 -3.85 21.78 8.49
N THR A 324 -5.13 21.63 8.18
CA THR A 324 -6.18 21.35 9.17
C THR A 324 -5.90 20.05 9.93
N ALA A 325 -5.43 19.01 9.25
CA ALA A 325 -5.09 17.73 9.88
C ALA A 325 -3.96 17.87 10.90
N VAL A 326 -2.91 18.62 10.57
CA VAL A 326 -1.79 18.92 11.51
C VAL A 326 -2.30 19.73 12.70
N GLU A 327 -3.04 20.83 12.48
CA GLU A 327 -3.60 21.69 13.53
C GLU A 327 -4.54 20.92 14.47
N GLN A 328 -5.34 20.00 13.93
CA GLN A 328 -6.26 19.14 14.67
C GLN A 328 -5.61 17.87 15.22
N LYS A 329 -4.27 17.73 15.06
CA LYS A 329 -3.50 16.59 15.56
C LYS A 329 -4.04 15.24 15.09
N TYR A 330 -4.36 15.12 13.80
CA TYR A 330 -4.56 13.83 13.18
C TYR A 330 -3.26 13.04 13.18
N ARG A 331 -3.36 11.72 13.22
CA ARG A 331 -2.22 10.82 13.10
C ARG A 331 -1.95 10.53 11.63
N PHE A 332 -0.69 10.43 11.28
CA PHE A 332 -0.24 10.31 9.88
C PHE A 332 0.33 8.94 9.58
N PHE A 333 0.36 8.56 8.30
CA PHE A 333 0.91 7.35 7.72
C PHE A 333 0.11 6.06 7.97
N SER A 334 0.79 4.91 7.82
CA SER A 334 0.21 3.57 7.75
C SER A 334 -0.75 3.25 8.88
N PHE A 335 -0.41 3.63 10.11
CA PHE A 335 -1.23 3.42 11.30
C PHE A 335 -1.96 4.68 11.77
N GLY A 336 -1.88 5.73 10.97
CA GLY A 336 -2.52 7.00 11.26
C GLY A 336 -4.03 6.96 11.09
N ASP A 337 -4.60 8.13 10.96
CA ASP A 337 -6.02 8.34 10.72
C ASP A 337 -6.33 8.32 9.23
N ALA A 338 -7.60 8.34 8.87
CA ALA A 338 -8.07 8.26 7.50
C ALA A 338 -8.72 9.55 7.02
N MET A 339 -8.76 9.73 5.69
CA MET A 339 -9.63 10.68 5.02
C MET A 339 -10.55 9.97 4.04
N PHE A 340 -11.74 10.52 3.84
CA PHE A 340 -12.68 10.12 2.80
C PHE A 340 -13.04 11.32 1.93
N ILE A 341 -12.57 11.31 0.70
CA ILE A 341 -12.87 12.32 -0.32
C ILE A 341 -14.07 11.83 -1.12
N ARG A 342 -15.19 12.56 -1.06
CA ARG A 342 -16.45 12.14 -1.67
C ARG A 342 -17.11 13.24 -2.50
#